data_afdd270e3196c810264a9bfeaa4a66fd
#
_entry.id   afdd270e3196c810264a9bfeaa4a66fd
#
_cell.length_a   1.000
_cell.length_b   1.000
_cell.length_c   1.000
_cell.angle_alpha   90.00
_cell.angle_beta   90.00
_cell.angle_gamma   90.00
#
_symmetry.space_group_name_H-M   'P 1'
#
loop_
_entity.id
_entity.type
_entity.pdbx_description
1 polymer ?
#
loop_
_entity_poly.entity_id
_entity_poly.type
_entity_poly.pdbx_seq_one_letter_code
_entity_poly.pdbx_strand_id
1 'polypeptide(L)'
;MVSAVGLVFGYQFGKNSTVRMASINIIVVITLSLSGFISGADIIIPKSPPEPWQTALMARYIMHSSDWVSIASISTQKDIIGYPFVSLKSLSDGPKTNSTGIPYLYMTDMDVSGHDLEVDSRVTIMATLAQSDYCRTQQYDPQDPRCAKVIITGKYIKVDKKTSEYTFGQTSLFDRHPAMKTWPTGHEFFVAKVDPVQIDVLDYFGGIKHVSKEDYFNANITVIINADVEFARVSVIEIIN
;
A
#
# COMPACT_ATOMS: atom_id res chain seq x y z
N MET A 1 11.59 -24.62 26.36
CA MET A 1 12.24 -25.03 27.63
C MET A 1 13.73 -24.77 27.48
N VAL A 2 14.23 -23.73 28.10
CA VAL A 2 15.65 -23.41 28.13
C VAL A 2 16.09 -23.57 29.57
N SER A 3 16.91 -24.58 29.85
CA SER A 3 17.52 -24.81 31.17
C SER A 3 18.71 -23.87 31.35
N ALA A 4 18.66 -23.04 32.37
CA ALA A 4 19.80 -22.27 32.83
C ALA A 4 20.64 -23.15 33.78
N VAL A 5 21.91 -23.38 33.41
CA VAL A 5 22.91 -24.01 34.32
C VAL A 5 23.65 -22.89 35.03
N GLY A 6 23.38 -22.77 36.31
CA GLY A 6 24.12 -21.87 37.17
C GLY A 6 25.42 -22.55 37.68
N LEU A 7 26.56 -21.92 37.41
CA LEU A 7 27.83 -22.30 37.99
C LEU A 7 28.08 -21.44 39.25
N VAL A 8 28.08 -22.11 40.41
CA VAL A 8 28.46 -21.48 41.71
C VAL A 8 29.95 -21.74 41.93
N PHE A 9 30.76 -20.69 41.98
CA PHE A 9 32.14 -20.76 42.44
C PHE A 9 32.20 -20.31 43.89
N GLY A 10 32.54 -21.25 44.79
CA GLY A 10 32.90 -20.95 46.17
C GLY A 10 34.33 -20.53 46.31
N TYR A 11 34.63 -19.37 46.93
CA TYR A 11 35.97 -18.95 47.30
C TYR A 11 36.18 -19.12 48.79
N GLN A 12 37.26 -19.86 49.18
CA GLN A 12 37.76 -19.92 50.56
C GLN A 12 38.83 -18.85 50.72
N PHE A 13 38.65 -17.98 51.72
CA PHE A 13 39.64 -16.97 52.09
C PHE A 13 40.75 -17.52 52.96
N GLY A 14 41.97 -17.50 52.46
CA GLY A 14 43.19 -17.66 53.26
C GLY A 14 43.82 -16.28 53.58
N LYS A 15 44.18 -16.07 54.82
CA LYS A 15 44.81 -14.84 55.31
C LYS A 15 46.28 -14.65 54.83
N ASN A 16 46.62 -13.39 54.50
CA ASN A 16 47.89 -12.81 54.24
C ASN A 16 48.65 -13.06 52.95
N SER A 17 48.48 -12.08 52.02
CA SER A 17 49.64 -11.45 51.34
C SER A 17 49.14 -10.34 50.39
N THR A 18 49.81 -9.23 50.42
CA THR A 18 49.59 -8.04 49.60
C THR A 18 49.94 -8.37 48.13
N VAL A 19 48.95 -8.56 47.27
CA VAL A 19 49.19 -8.72 45.82
C VAL A 19 48.58 -7.51 45.10
N ARG A 20 49.41 -6.77 44.38
CA ARG A 20 49.01 -5.70 43.46
C ARG A 20 48.13 -6.31 42.40
N MET A 21 46.88 -5.83 42.30
CA MET A 21 46.00 -6.20 41.21
C MET A 21 46.47 -5.57 39.89
N ALA A 22 46.97 -6.40 38.98
CA ALA A 22 47.04 -6.05 37.57
C ALA A 22 45.67 -6.32 36.95
N SER A 23 45.03 -5.29 36.44
CA SER A 23 43.77 -5.42 35.71
C SER A 23 44.01 -6.14 34.39
N ILE A 24 43.65 -7.41 34.31
CA ILE A 24 43.63 -8.15 33.07
C ILE A 24 42.24 -7.93 32.46
N ASN A 25 42.19 -7.07 31.45
CA ASN A 25 41.00 -6.96 30.57
C ASN A 25 40.94 -8.20 29.68
N ILE A 26 40.12 -9.17 30.05
CA ILE A 26 39.81 -10.30 29.18
C ILE A 26 38.69 -9.82 28.24
N ILE A 27 39.07 -9.49 27.01
CA ILE A 27 38.09 -9.30 25.92
C ILE A 27 37.69 -10.69 25.45
N VAL A 28 36.51 -11.16 25.87
CA VAL A 28 35.91 -12.37 25.30
C VAL A 28 35.24 -11.98 24.00
N VAL A 29 35.91 -12.25 22.88
CA VAL A 29 35.31 -12.13 21.56
C VAL A 29 34.45 -13.38 21.34
N ILE A 30 33.15 -13.26 21.56
CA ILE A 30 32.19 -14.29 21.17
C ILE A 30 31.89 -14.08 19.68
N THR A 31 32.59 -14.82 18.82
CA THR A 31 32.17 -14.94 17.41
C THR A 31 30.96 -15.88 17.33
N LEU A 32 29.76 -15.32 17.41
CA LEU A 32 28.55 -16.03 17.03
C LEU A 32 28.52 -16.10 15.48
N SER A 33 28.87 -17.25 14.95
CA SER A 33 28.54 -17.59 13.57
C SER A 33 27.03 -17.85 13.48
N LEU A 34 26.23 -16.78 13.31
CA LEU A 34 24.83 -16.88 12.94
C LEU A 34 24.74 -17.14 11.41
N SER A 35 24.94 -18.40 11.00
CA SER A 35 24.36 -18.91 9.75
C SER A 35 22.94 -19.38 10.03
N GLY A 36 22.09 -18.46 10.45
CA GLY A 36 20.64 -18.67 10.57
C GLY A 36 19.98 -17.91 9.42
N PHE A 37 19.27 -18.62 8.57
CA PHE A 37 18.33 -18.06 7.62
C PHE A 37 17.45 -17.04 8.33
N ILE A 38 17.71 -15.75 8.09
CA ILE A 38 16.73 -14.71 8.34
C ILE A 38 15.73 -14.88 7.20
N SER A 39 14.70 -15.69 7.44
CA SER A 39 13.45 -15.57 6.70
C SER A 39 13.03 -14.12 6.93
N GLY A 40 13.06 -13.31 5.87
CA GLY A 40 12.64 -11.93 5.92
C GLY A 40 11.19 -11.89 6.37
N ALA A 41 10.97 -11.75 7.67
CA ALA A 41 9.72 -11.20 8.16
C ALA A 41 9.73 -9.77 7.65
N ASP A 42 8.92 -9.47 6.64
CA ASP A 42 8.62 -8.11 6.24
C ASP A 42 8.15 -7.40 7.52
N ILE A 43 9.02 -6.55 8.06
CA ILE A 43 8.61 -5.64 9.13
C ILE A 43 7.67 -4.67 8.45
N ILE A 44 6.37 -4.95 8.58
CA ILE A 44 5.30 -4.06 8.11
C ILE A 44 5.35 -2.84 9.03
N ILE A 45 6.10 -1.83 8.60
CA ILE A 45 6.01 -0.51 9.25
C ILE A 45 4.66 0.06 8.84
N PRO A 46 3.78 0.39 9.80
CA PRO A 46 2.49 0.96 9.49
C PRO A 46 2.73 2.27 8.72
N LYS A 47 2.38 2.30 7.43
CA LYS A 47 2.36 3.54 6.66
C LYS A 47 1.35 4.46 7.29
N SER A 48 1.80 5.55 7.88
CA SER A 48 0.90 6.56 8.40
C SER A 48 0.32 7.37 7.24
N PRO A 49 -0.99 7.48 7.11
CA PRO A 49 -1.60 8.35 6.11
C PRO A 49 -1.23 9.82 6.37
N PRO A 50 -1.32 10.67 5.34
CA PRO A 50 -1.20 12.12 5.51
C PRO A 50 -2.18 12.67 6.54
N GLU A 51 -1.89 13.87 7.05
CA GLU A 51 -2.79 14.55 7.95
C GLU A 51 -4.08 15.02 7.24
N PRO A 52 -5.24 15.03 7.91
CA PRO A 52 -6.54 15.32 7.28
C PRO A 52 -6.62 16.66 6.53
N TRP A 53 -5.81 17.67 6.90
CA TRP A 53 -5.76 18.94 6.17
C TRP A 53 -4.98 18.89 4.87
N GLN A 54 -4.22 17.80 4.63
CA GLN A 54 -3.48 17.56 3.39
C GLN A 54 -4.34 16.79 2.39
N THR A 55 -5.55 17.26 2.10
CA THR A 55 -6.61 16.51 1.42
C THR A 55 -6.19 15.95 0.06
N ALA A 56 -5.49 16.73 -0.77
CA ALA A 56 -5.02 16.26 -2.07
C ALA A 56 -3.95 15.16 -1.92
N LEU A 57 -3.08 15.30 -0.93
CA LEU A 57 -2.07 14.29 -0.62
C LEU A 57 -2.71 13.01 -0.07
N MET A 58 -3.75 13.13 0.78
CA MET A 58 -4.55 12.01 1.27
C MET A 58 -5.22 11.26 0.12
N ALA A 59 -5.81 11.96 -0.85
CA ALA A 59 -6.42 11.34 -2.02
C ALA A 59 -5.41 10.49 -2.81
N ARG A 60 -4.22 11.03 -3.07
CA ARG A 60 -3.13 10.34 -3.76
C ARG A 60 -2.62 9.15 -2.95
N TYR A 61 -2.45 9.34 -1.65
CA TYR A 61 -2.00 8.29 -0.75
C TYR A 61 -2.95 7.11 -0.72
N ILE A 62 -4.27 7.34 -0.56
CA ILE A 62 -5.27 6.27 -0.55
C ILE A 62 -5.26 5.54 -1.89
N MET A 63 -5.25 6.27 -3.01
CA MET A 63 -5.24 5.68 -4.35
C MET A 63 -4.00 4.80 -4.56
N HIS A 64 -2.82 5.28 -4.15
CA HIS A 64 -1.57 4.55 -4.29
C HIS A 64 -1.47 3.35 -3.35
N SER A 65 -1.99 3.46 -2.12
CA SER A 65 -1.90 2.40 -1.11
C SER A 65 -2.91 1.28 -1.31
N SER A 66 -3.94 1.50 -2.15
CA SER A 66 -5.00 0.52 -2.41
C SER A 66 -4.62 -0.46 -3.51
N ASP A 67 -4.91 -1.74 -3.31
CA ASP A 67 -4.70 -2.78 -4.31
C ASP A 67 -5.92 -2.96 -5.22
N TRP A 68 -7.08 -2.49 -4.80
CA TRP A 68 -8.33 -2.59 -5.56
C TRP A 68 -9.24 -1.39 -5.30
N VAL A 69 -10.22 -1.21 -6.17
CA VAL A 69 -11.28 -0.20 -6.04
C VAL A 69 -12.65 -0.84 -6.21
N SER A 70 -13.66 -0.28 -5.53
CA SER A 70 -15.04 -0.45 -5.97
C SER A 70 -15.22 0.40 -7.22
N ILE A 71 -15.86 -0.16 -8.25
CA ILE A 71 -16.15 0.54 -9.50
C ILE A 71 -17.66 0.50 -9.77
N ALA A 72 -18.25 1.65 -10.03
CA ALA A 72 -19.65 1.81 -10.39
C ALA A 72 -19.78 2.20 -11.85
N SER A 73 -20.63 1.45 -12.58
CA SER A 73 -21.04 1.68 -13.97
C SER A 73 -22.55 1.84 -14.08
N ILE A 74 -23.03 2.27 -15.23
CA ILE A 74 -24.47 2.24 -15.56
C ILE A 74 -24.77 0.93 -16.25
N SER A 75 -25.61 0.10 -15.65
CA SER A 75 -25.86 -1.26 -16.14
C SER A 75 -26.57 -1.29 -17.49
N THR A 76 -26.09 -2.18 -18.36
CA THR A 76 -26.73 -2.58 -19.63
C THR A 76 -27.46 -3.91 -19.52
N GLN A 77 -27.41 -4.55 -18.34
CA GLN A 77 -28.08 -5.83 -18.10
C GLN A 77 -29.61 -5.70 -18.22
N LYS A 78 -30.25 -6.62 -18.93
CA LYS A 78 -31.68 -6.58 -19.33
C LYS A 78 -32.64 -6.16 -18.20
N ASP A 79 -32.46 -6.71 -17.00
CA ASP A 79 -33.41 -6.52 -15.90
C ASP A 79 -33.11 -5.30 -15.04
N ILE A 80 -31.90 -4.71 -15.21
CA ILE A 80 -31.44 -3.56 -14.45
C ILE A 80 -30.83 -2.48 -15.35
N ILE A 81 -31.31 -2.33 -16.57
CA ILE A 81 -30.83 -1.29 -17.50
C ILE A 81 -30.94 0.08 -16.85
N GLY A 82 -29.83 0.85 -16.88
CA GLY A 82 -29.78 2.21 -16.35
C GLY A 82 -29.60 2.30 -14.83
N TYR A 83 -29.64 1.19 -14.11
CA TYR A 83 -29.32 1.20 -12.68
C TYR A 83 -27.79 1.26 -12.46
N PRO A 84 -27.34 1.87 -11.36
CA PRO A 84 -25.95 1.76 -10.94
C PRO A 84 -25.60 0.28 -10.65
N PHE A 85 -24.49 -0.18 -11.21
CA PHE A 85 -23.95 -1.50 -10.94
C PHE A 85 -22.55 -1.37 -10.34
N VAL A 86 -22.26 -2.11 -9.28
CA VAL A 86 -20.99 -2.02 -8.56
C VAL A 86 -20.26 -3.36 -8.60
N SER A 87 -18.97 -3.32 -8.91
CA SER A 87 -18.08 -4.46 -8.84
C SER A 87 -16.71 -4.05 -8.24
N LEU A 88 -15.77 -5.00 -8.17
CA LEU A 88 -14.40 -4.75 -7.72
C LEU A 88 -13.43 -4.90 -8.88
N LYS A 89 -12.42 -4.03 -8.92
CA LYS A 89 -11.31 -4.12 -9.88
C LYS A 89 -9.98 -3.93 -9.18
N SER A 90 -9.01 -4.74 -9.55
CA SER A 90 -7.63 -4.52 -9.14
C SER A 90 -7.10 -3.23 -9.72
N LEU A 91 -6.31 -2.52 -8.93
CA LEU A 91 -5.84 -1.16 -9.20
C LEU A 91 -4.33 -1.09 -9.20
N SER A 92 -3.79 -0.23 -10.05
CA SER A 92 -2.45 0.33 -9.92
C SER A 92 -2.43 1.76 -10.43
N ASP A 93 -1.76 2.66 -9.74
CA ASP A 93 -1.47 4.02 -10.22
C ASP A 93 0.01 4.21 -10.56
N GLY A 94 0.74 3.11 -10.64
CA GLY A 94 2.17 3.03 -10.87
C GLY A 94 2.85 1.99 -9.99
N PRO A 95 4.16 1.76 -10.15
CA PRO A 95 4.93 0.90 -9.27
C PRO A 95 4.91 1.42 -7.83
N LYS A 96 5.14 0.53 -6.85
CA LYS A 96 5.09 0.89 -5.40
C LYS A 96 6.01 2.05 -5.02
N THR A 97 7.04 2.31 -5.80
CA THR A 97 8.03 3.38 -5.57
C THR A 97 7.69 4.69 -6.26
N ASN A 98 6.66 4.73 -7.11
CA ASN A 98 6.31 5.92 -7.88
C ASN A 98 4.82 5.94 -8.25
N SER A 99 4.09 6.91 -7.72
CA SER A 99 2.67 7.13 -7.97
C SER A 99 2.45 8.18 -9.06
N THR A 100 1.70 7.84 -10.09
CA THR A 100 1.24 8.82 -11.11
C THR A 100 -0.07 9.49 -10.71
N GLY A 101 -0.85 8.86 -9.84
CA GLY A 101 -2.22 9.24 -9.53
C GLY A 101 -3.25 8.83 -10.58
N ILE A 102 -2.83 8.29 -11.72
CA ILE A 102 -3.75 7.77 -12.75
C ILE A 102 -4.18 6.36 -12.36
N PRO A 103 -5.49 6.10 -12.12
CA PRO A 103 -5.96 4.77 -11.79
C PRO A 103 -5.98 3.89 -13.04
N TYR A 104 -5.07 2.92 -13.13
CA TYR A 104 -5.07 1.88 -14.17
C TYR A 104 -5.79 0.64 -13.68
N LEU A 105 -6.58 0.05 -14.57
CA LEU A 105 -7.39 -1.16 -14.35
C LEU A 105 -7.06 -2.19 -15.43
N TYR A 106 -7.14 -3.49 -15.10
CA TYR A 106 -7.00 -4.58 -16.07
C TYR A 106 -8.36 -5.17 -16.34
N MET A 107 -8.91 -4.90 -17.52
CA MET A 107 -10.29 -5.10 -17.88
C MET A 107 -10.45 -6.07 -19.04
N THR A 108 -11.64 -6.63 -19.16
CA THR A 108 -12.07 -7.40 -20.33
C THR A 108 -13.54 -7.07 -20.65
N ASP A 109 -13.90 -7.10 -21.92
CA ASP A 109 -15.30 -6.91 -22.37
C ASP A 109 -16.22 -8.09 -22.00
N MET A 110 -15.64 -9.22 -21.56
CA MET A 110 -16.40 -10.36 -21.02
C MET A 110 -16.95 -10.10 -19.61
N ASP A 111 -16.41 -9.10 -18.92
CA ASP A 111 -16.89 -8.66 -17.61
C ASP A 111 -18.06 -7.71 -17.78
N VAL A 112 -19.12 -7.90 -16.98
CA VAL A 112 -20.34 -7.07 -17.04
C VAL A 112 -19.99 -5.57 -16.96
N SER A 113 -19.15 -5.16 -16.01
CA SER A 113 -18.75 -3.74 -15.90
C SER A 113 -17.87 -3.29 -17.07
N GLY A 114 -17.09 -4.18 -17.67
CA GLY A 114 -16.34 -3.89 -18.90
C GLY A 114 -17.29 -3.57 -20.04
N HIS A 115 -18.31 -4.41 -20.24
CA HIS A 115 -19.35 -4.19 -21.26
C HIS A 115 -20.18 -2.93 -21.01
N ASP A 116 -20.61 -2.70 -19.75
CA ASP A 116 -21.34 -1.49 -19.36
C ASP A 116 -20.57 -0.21 -19.73
N LEU A 117 -19.25 -0.19 -19.43
CA LEU A 117 -18.39 0.96 -19.62
C LEU A 117 -18.01 1.22 -21.09
N GLU A 118 -18.17 0.23 -21.96
CA GLU A 118 -18.10 0.43 -23.42
C GLU A 118 -19.31 1.22 -23.95
N VAL A 119 -20.47 0.98 -23.36
CA VAL A 119 -21.72 1.63 -23.76
C VAL A 119 -21.84 3.02 -23.13
N ASP A 120 -21.48 3.14 -21.86
CA ASP A 120 -21.50 4.40 -21.11
C ASP A 120 -20.23 4.56 -20.28
N SER A 121 -19.34 5.42 -20.75
CA SER A 121 -18.02 5.63 -20.13
C SER A 121 -18.05 6.37 -18.79
N ARG A 122 -19.21 6.77 -18.28
CA ARG A 122 -19.35 7.37 -16.94
C ARG A 122 -19.03 6.33 -15.88
N VAL A 123 -18.09 6.66 -14.99
CA VAL A 123 -17.59 5.74 -13.99
C VAL A 123 -17.34 6.49 -12.68
N THR A 124 -17.57 5.80 -11.59
CA THR A 124 -17.09 6.23 -10.27
C THR A 124 -16.31 5.10 -9.63
N ILE A 125 -15.13 5.39 -9.15
CA ILE A 125 -14.32 4.46 -8.37
C ILE A 125 -14.15 4.97 -6.94
N MET A 126 -14.02 4.03 -5.99
CA MET A 126 -13.75 4.36 -4.58
C MET A 126 -12.65 3.46 -4.04
N ALA A 127 -11.67 4.08 -3.40
CA ALA A 127 -10.64 3.43 -2.59
C ALA A 127 -10.74 3.91 -1.13
N THR A 128 -10.25 3.12 -0.18
CA THR A 128 -10.36 3.43 1.25
C THR A 128 -9.21 2.83 2.05
N LEU A 129 -8.82 3.50 3.15
CA LEU A 129 -7.87 2.96 4.13
C LEU A 129 -8.38 1.70 4.85
N ALA A 130 -9.67 1.39 4.75
CA ALA A 130 -10.22 0.13 5.27
C ALA A 130 -9.67 -1.12 4.57
N GLN A 131 -9.05 -0.97 3.39
CA GLN A 131 -8.36 -2.06 2.69
C GLN A 131 -7.04 -2.47 3.35
N SER A 132 -6.46 -1.56 4.13
CA SER A 132 -5.24 -1.80 4.91
C SER A 132 -5.59 -2.12 6.37
N ASP A 133 -4.56 -2.43 7.15
CA ASP A 133 -4.71 -2.63 8.60
C ASP A 133 -4.88 -1.32 9.37
N TYR A 134 -4.71 -0.16 8.72
CA TYR A 134 -4.74 1.14 9.38
C TYR A 134 -6.01 1.37 10.20
N CYS A 135 -7.19 1.28 9.56
CA CYS A 135 -8.45 1.53 10.25
C CYS A 135 -8.66 0.57 11.42
N ARG A 136 -8.33 -0.72 11.23
CA ARG A 136 -8.46 -1.73 12.27
C ARG A 136 -7.50 -1.46 13.45
N THR A 137 -6.26 -1.11 13.17
CA THR A 137 -5.26 -0.76 14.19
C THR A 137 -5.67 0.47 14.99
N GLN A 138 -6.29 1.45 14.33
CA GLN A 138 -6.81 2.66 14.98
C GLN A 138 -8.19 2.44 15.61
N GLN A 139 -8.77 1.24 15.50
CA GLN A 139 -10.13 0.93 15.96
C GLN A 139 -11.20 1.81 15.31
N TYR A 140 -10.99 2.20 14.05
CA TYR A 140 -11.97 2.94 13.27
C TYR A 140 -12.85 1.96 12.47
N ASP A 141 -14.17 2.15 12.58
CA ASP A 141 -15.12 1.47 11.71
C ASP A 141 -14.87 1.89 10.23
N PRO A 142 -15.06 0.99 9.25
CA PRO A 142 -14.94 1.38 7.83
C PRO A 142 -15.83 2.55 7.41
N GLN A 143 -16.94 2.81 8.10
CA GLN A 143 -17.81 3.96 7.85
C GLN A 143 -17.30 5.25 8.51
N ASP A 144 -16.48 5.16 9.55
CA ASP A 144 -15.93 6.32 10.24
C ASP A 144 -15.17 7.23 9.26
N PRO A 145 -15.40 8.55 9.26
CA PRO A 145 -14.69 9.49 8.39
C PRO A 145 -13.16 9.40 8.51
N ARG A 146 -12.63 9.10 9.70
CA ARG A 146 -11.20 8.93 9.94
C ARG A 146 -10.60 7.70 9.27
N CYS A 147 -11.45 6.72 8.91
CA CYS A 147 -11.09 5.65 7.98
C CYS A 147 -11.27 6.19 6.56
N ALA A 148 -10.31 7.00 6.11
CA ALA A 148 -10.45 7.87 4.97
C ALA A 148 -10.76 7.14 3.65
N LYS A 149 -11.49 7.84 2.78
CA LYS A 149 -11.94 7.36 1.47
C LYS A 149 -11.70 8.42 0.41
N VAL A 150 -11.31 7.97 -0.77
CA VAL A 150 -11.27 8.80 -1.99
C VAL A 150 -12.28 8.24 -2.98
N ILE A 151 -13.08 9.13 -3.57
CA ILE A 151 -14.07 8.82 -4.60
C ILE A 151 -13.69 9.62 -5.84
N ILE A 152 -13.44 8.94 -6.95
CA ILE A 152 -13.12 9.58 -8.22
C ILE A 152 -14.24 9.28 -9.20
N THR A 153 -15.00 10.30 -9.56
CA THR A 153 -15.99 10.27 -10.63
C THR A 153 -15.35 10.79 -11.91
N GLY A 154 -15.50 10.08 -13.01
CA GLY A 154 -14.82 10.43 -14.23
C GLY A 154 -15.26 9.67 -15.45
N LYS A 155 -14.36 9.59 -16.43
CA LYS A 155 -14.56 8.85 -17.67
C LYS A 155 -13.62 7.65 -17.72
N TYR A 156 -14.20 6.51 -18.02
CA TYR A 156 -13.46 5.30 -18.38
C TYR A 156 -12.86 5.46 -19.78
N ILE A 157 -11.58 5.11 -19.91
CA ILE A 157 -10.85 5.21 -21.18
C ILE A 157 -10.01 3.94 -21.36
N LYS A 158 -10.23 3.21 -22.47
CA LYS A 158 -9.31 2.14 -22.91
C LYS A 158 -8.01 2.78 -23.36
N VAL A 159 -6.89 2.30 -22.84
CA VAL A 159 -5.57 2.79 -23.26
C VAL A 159 -5.17 2.08 -24.56
N ASP A 160 -4.72 2.85 -25.56
CA ASP A 160 -4.27 2.28 -26.82
C ASP A 160 -3.03 1.39 -26.61
N LYS A 161 -3.14 0.13 -27.03
CA LYS A 161 -2.08 -0.89 -26.90
C LYS A 161 -0.75 -0.51 -27.56
N LYS A 162 -0.77 0.45 -28.48
CA LYS A 162 0.43 0.91 -29.21
C LYS A 162 1.21 2.00 -28.45
N THR A 163 0.72 2.47 -27.31
CA THR A 163 1.32 3.58 -26.57
C THR A 163 2.26 3.10 -25.46
N SER A 164 3.21 3.95 -25.09
CA SER A 164 4.04 3.73 -23.90
C SER A 164 3.22 3.74 -22.61
N GLU A 165 2.11 4.48 -22.56
CA GLU A 165 1.18 4.49 -21.44
C GLU A 165 0.56 3.09 -21.20
N TYR A 166 0.21 2.38 -22.28
CA TYR A 166 -0.29 0.99 -22.15
C TYR A 166 0.75 0.09 -21.50
N THR A 167 1.98 0.12 -21.98
CA THR A 167 3.08 -0.68 -21.45
C THR A 167 3.34 -0.34 -19.98
N PHE A 168 3.34 0.94 -19.62
CA PHE A 168 3.49 1.40 -18.25
C PHE A 168 2.36 0.89 -17.35
N GLY A 169 1.10 1.09 -17.73
CA GLY A 169 -0.07 0.65 -16.97
C GLY A 169 -0.09 -0.86 -16.76
N GLN A 170 0.19 -1.64 -17.83
CA GLN A 170 0.24 -3.09 -17.75
C GLN A 170 1.36 -3.58 -16.82
N THR A 171 2.57 -3.03 -16.95
CA THR A 171 3.70 -3.39 -16.09
C THR A 171 3.40 -3.08 -14.64
N SER A 172 2.86 -1.89 -14.35
CA SER A 172 2.49 -1.46 -13.00
C SER A 172 1.40 -2.35 -12.38
N LEU A 173 0.41 -2.76 -13.18
CA LEU A 173 -0.62 -3.71 -12.75
C LEU A 173 -0.04 -5.09 -12.44
N PHE A 174 0.86 -5.58 -13.30
CA PHE A 174 1.48 -6.90 -13.14
C PHE A 174 2.49 -6.95 -11.98
N ASP A 175 3.10 -5.83 -11.63
CA ASP A 175 3.96 -5.72 -10.44
C ASP A 175 3.16 -5.82 -9.14
N ARG A 176 1.99 -5.15 -9.11
CA ARG A 176 1.09 -5.21 -7.95
C ARG A 176 0.29 -6.51 -7.88
N HIS A 177 -0.09 -7.06 -9.03
CA HIS A 177 -0.97 -8.22 -9.17
C HIS A 177 -0.32 -9.30 -10.06
N PRO A 178 0.72 -10.00 -9.57
CA PRO A 178 1.48 -10.96 -10.39
C PRO A 178 0.63 -12.08 -11.02
N ALA A 179 -0.46 -12.47 -10.37
CA ALA A 179 -1.40 -13.47 -10.88
C ALA A 179 -2.02 -13.09 -12.23
N MET A 180 -2.13 -11.80 -12.56
CA MET A 180 -2.68 -11.35 -13.84
C MET A 180 -1.87 -11.83 -15.04
N LYS A 181 -0.57 -12.08 -14.86
CA LYS A 181 0.32 -12.61 -15.92
C LYS A 181 -0.10 -13.98 -16.41
N THR A 182 -0.85 -14.74 -15.62
CA THR A 182 -1.29 -16.10 -15.88
C THR A 182 -2.78 -16.19 -16.23
N TRP A 183 -3.47 -15.07 -16.32
CA TRP A 183 -4.88 -15.08 -16.69
C TRP A 183 -5.08 -15.52 -18.15
N PRO A 184 -6.22 -16.15 -18.48
CA PRO A 184 -6.45 -16.75 -19.80
C PRO A 184 -6.35 -15.71 -20.92
N THR A 185 -5.50 -15.94 -21.90
CA THR A 185 -5.29 -15.03 -23.05
C THR A 185 -6.54 -14.85 -23.92
N GLY A 186 -7.42 -15.86 -23.97
CA GLY A 186 -8.68 -15.81 -24.71
C GLY A 186 -9.71 -14.83 -24.16
N HIS A 187 -9.48 -14.24 -22.98
CA HIS A 187 -10.34 -13.21 -22.40
C HIS A 187 -10.02 -11.78 -22.91
N GLU A 188 -9.03 -11.65 -23.78
CA GLU A 188 -8.65 -10.38 -24.44
C GLU A 188 -8.50 -9.19 -23.49
N PHE A 189 -7.82 -9.39 -22.36
CA PHE A 189 -7.59 -8.33 -21.38
C PHE A 189 -6.86 -7.13 -21.97
N PHE A 190 -7.20 -5.95 -21.45
CA PHE A 190 -6.58 -4.68 -21.83
C PHE A 190 -6.45 -3.75 -20.62
N VAL A 191 -5.56 -2.76 -20.75
CA VAL A 191 -5.41 -1.68 -19.77
C VAL A 191 -6.44 -0.60 -20.05
N ALA A 192 -7.15 -0.20 -19.00
CA ALA A 192 -8.00 0.97 -19.00
C ALA A 192 -7.58 1.93 -17.88
N LYS A 193 -8.04 3.18 -17.94
CA LYS A 193 -7.84 4.19 -16.90
C LYS A 193 -9.11 4.97 -16.62
N VAL A 194 -9.13 5.64 -15.48
CA VAL A 194 -10.18 6.63 -15.16
C VAL A 194 -9.60 8.02 -15.28
N ASP A 195 -10.16 8.86 -16.15
CA ASP A 195 -9.84 10.28 -16.24
C ASP A 195 -10.77 11.06 -15.29
N PRO A 196 -10.26 11.69 -14.21
CA PRO A 196 -11.09 12.33 -13.21
C PRO A 196 -11.83 13.55 -13.76
N VAL A 197 -13.12 13.64 -13.42
CA VAL A 197 -13.97 14.83 -13.57
C VAL A 197 -14.16 15.48 -12.19
N GLN A 198 -14.37 14.68 -11.15
CA GLN A 198 -14.50 15.13 -9.78
C GLN A 198 -13.77 14.16 -8.85
N ILE A 199 -13.08 14.73 -7.86
CA ILE A 199 -12.33 13.98 -6.85
C ILE A 199 -12.82 14.44 -5.48
N ASP A 200 -13.35 13.49 -4.73
CA ASP A 200 -13.95 13.70 -3.42
C ASP A 200 -13.20 12.91 -2.36
N VAL A 201 -12.95 13.51 -1.21
CA VAL A 201 -12.26 12.89 -0.09
C VAL A 201 -13.10 13.04 1.18
N LEU A 202 -13.29 11.93 1.87
CA LEU A 202 -13.81 11.92 3.22
C LEU A 202 -12.69 11.37 4.11
N ASP A 203 -12.02 12.24 4.86
CA ASP A 203 -10.82 11.93 5.66
C ASP A 203 -10.93 12.35 7.13
N TYR A 204 -11.99 13.12 7.46
CA TYR A 204 -12.30 13.56 8.82
C TYR A 204 -13.74 14.03 8.92
N PHE A 205 -14.17 14.36 10.13
CA PHE A 205 -15.49 14.96 10.37
C PHE A 205 -15.61 16.32 9.66
N GLY A 206 -16.82 16.68 9.25
CA GLY A 206 -17.08 17.93 8.52
C GLY A 206 -17.55 17.75 7.09
N GLY A 207 -17.67 16.50 6.64
CA GLY A 207 -18.22 16.19 5.32
C GLY A 207 -17.16 15.93 4.25
N ILE A 208 -17.63 15.76 3.02
CA ILE A 208 -16.80 15.51 1.85
C ILE A 208 -16.06 16.79 1.44
N LYS A 209 -14.78 16.65 1.15
CA LYS A 209 -13.93 17.70 0.61
C LYS A 209 -13.69 17.46 -0.88
N HIS A 210 -13.79 18.50 -1.69
CA HIS A 210 -13.50 18.43 -3.12
C HIS A 210 -12.04 18.80 -3.36
N VAL A 211 -11.36 17.99 -4.18
CA VAL A 211 -9.98 18.23 -4.62
C VAL A 211 -9.99 18.56 -6.10
N SER A 212 -9.36 19.66 -6.51
CA SER A 212 -9.21 19.97 -7.92
C SER A 212 -8.32 18.92 -8.62
N LYS A 213 -8.54 18.69 -9.92
CA LYS A 213 -7.70 17.80 -10.71
C LYS A 213 -6.24 18.26 -10.70
N GLU A 214 -6.00 19.57 -10.71
CA GLU A 214 -4.68 20.16 -10.61
C GLU A 214 -4.00 19.86 -9.28
N ASP A 215 -4.66 20.13 -8.14
CA ASP A 215 -4.11 19.83 -6.81
C ASP A 215 -3.84 18.35 -6.63
N TYR A 216 -4.74 17.50 -7.13
CA TYR A 216 -4.58 16.03 -7.06
C TYR A 216 -3.31 15.58 -7.78
N PHE A 217 -3.09 16.00 -9.01
CA PHE A 217 -1.91 15.56 -9.78
C PHE A 217 -0.61 16.24 -9.33
N ASN A 218 -0.68 17.44 -8.75
CA ASN A 218 0.46 18.15 -8.18
C ASN A 218 0.85 17.64 -6.79
N ALA A 219 -0.04 16.94 -6.08
CA ALA A 219 0.25 16.37 -4.78
C ALA A 219 1.28 15.23 -4.90
N ASN A 220 2.47 15.44 -4.34
CA ASN A 220 3.59 14.52 -4.45
C ASN A 220 3.70 13.62 -3.23
N ILE A 221 3.32 12.36 -3.36
CA ILE A 221 3.42 11.35 -2.28
C ILE A 221 4.82 10.72 -2.17
N THR A 222 5.74 11.03 -3.06
CA THR A 222 7.10 10.46 -3.07
C THR A 222 7.83 10.74 -1.76
N VAL A 223 7.59 11.88 -1.14
CA VAL A 223 8.16 12.25 0.16
C VAL A 223 7.71 11.27 1.25
N ILE A 224 6.44 10.87 1.26
CA ILE A 224 5.89 9.93 2.23
C ILE A 224 6.44 8.52 1.97
N ILE A 225 6.47 8.08 0.72
CA ILE A 225 7.03 6.78 0.33
C ILE A 225 8.51 6.67 0.74
N ASN A 226 9.31 7.72 0.51
CA ASN A 226 10.73 7.73 0.84
C ASN A 226 10.99 7.84 2.34
N ALA A 227 10.20 8.60 3.09
CA ALA A 227 10.31 8.70 4.55
C ALA A 227 10.05 7.34 5.21
N ASP A 228 9.07 6.59 4.75
CA ASP A 228 8.79 5.24 5.24
C ASP A 228 9.96 4.27 5.00
N VAL A 229 10.63 4.37 3.84
CA VAL A 229 11.80 3.55 3.50
C VAL A 229 13.01 3.92 4.35
N GLU A 230 13.25 5.20 4.62
CA GLU A 230 14.38 5.68 5.42
C GLU A 230 14.21 5.32 6.90
N PHE A 231 12.99 5.47 7.44
CA PHE A 231 12.66 5.05 8.80
C PHE A 231 12.86 3.53 8.99
N ALA A 232 12.46 2.72 8.00
CA ALA A 232 12.70 1.29 8.01
C ALA A 232 14.19 0.94 8.08
N ARG A 233 15.04 1.66 7.33
CA ARG A 233 16.50 1.47 7.35
C ARG A 233 17.12 1.83 8.69
N VAL A 234 16.72 2.95 9.30
CA VAL A 234 17.22 3.40 10.60
C VAL A 234 16.87 2.41 11.69
N SER A 235 15.61 1.95 11.74
CA SER A 235 15.16 0.98 12.75
C SER A 235 15.91 -0.35 12.68
N VAL A 236 16.26 -0.82 11.48
CA VAL A 236 17.05 -2.05 11.32
C VAL A 236 18.49 -1.84 11.82
N ILE A 237 19.08 -0.66 11.63
CA ILE A 237 20.43 -0.37 12.09
C ILE A 237 20.48 -0.28 13.64
N GLU A 238 19.45 0.28 14.28
CA GLU A 238 19.36 0.37 15.75
C GLU A 238 19.17 -0.99 16.42
N ILE A 239 18.57 -1.97 15.75
CA ILE A 239 18.41 -3.34 16.29
C ILE A 239 19.71 -4.15 16.17
N ILE A 240 20.61 -3.80 15.25
CA ILE A 240 21.86 -4.54 14.99
C ILE A 240 23.04 -3.99 15.82
N ASN A 241 22.96 -2.79 16.36
CA ASN A 241 23.97 -2.17 17.24
C ASN A 241 23.60 -2.32 18.71
#